data_a44f929d446ef7424b3fd858c9528e35
#
_entry.id   a44f929d446ef7424b3fd858c9528e35
#
_cell.length_a   1.000
_cell.length_b   1.000
_cell.length_c   1.000
_cell.angle_alpha   90.00
_cell.angle_beta   90.00
_cell.angle_gamma   90.00
#
_symmetry.space_group_name_H-M   'P 1'
#
loop_
_entity.id
_entity.type
_entity.pdbx_description
1 polymer ?
#
loop_
_entity_poly.entity_id
_entity_poly.type
_entity_poly.pdbx_seq_one_letter_code
_entity_poly.pdbx_strand_id
1 'polypeptide(L)'
;MLELKGISKQLGDFSLEDISFSVEKGDYFVVLGESGAGKSVILELIAGMEKIDAGFLFMNVKDITHQPIQERGISMVFQDFTIFPHLTVADNIAYSLKAKSYSKVEIKNRVETLAEEMEISNLLHRKPKGLSGGELQRVALARALAINPQLLLLDEPLSAIDIRLQDQLRSLLRKLNRKGITIIHVTHDFDEAISLANRIAVIHQGKLISCGTADEIFHAPNHPFIARFIGIKNFFPAVLQASTENDNRKVVLLSGISIEIETELTEGKGFMVIPSDEIIVSTEKQTSSASNCIEGVIKDMIPTIRGVDIVVDCGEIFHVTVTNKSVEKLRLTQGKTIWISWKALVGKFIAN
;
A
#
# COMPACT_ATOMS: atom_id res chain seq x y z
N MET A 1 16.93 11.26 4.37
CA MET A 1 17.42 10.65 5.62
C MET A 1 18.00 9.25 5.36
N LEU A 2 17.24 8.33 4.78
CA LEU A 2 17.69 7.01 4.33
C LEU A 2 17.66 6.96 2.80
N GLU A 3 18.68 6.34 2.17
CA GLU A 3 18.75 6.19 0.73
C GLU A 3 19.25 4.78 0.38
N LEU A 4 18.47 4.06 -0.43
CA LEU A 4 18.85 2.78 -1.03
C LEU A 4 19.27 3.05 -2.48
N LYS A 5 20.43 2.53 -2.90
CA LYS A 5 20.97 2.66 -4.26
C LYS A 5 21.32 1.30 -4.83
N GLY A 6 20.52 0.82 -5.77
CA GLY A 6 20.77 -0.42 -6.49
C GLY A 6 20.85 -1.66 -5.61
N ILE A 7 20.08 -1.69 -4.51
CA ILE A 7 20.13 -2.81 -3.56
C ILE A 7 19.64 -4.08 -4.24
N SER A 8 20.48 -5.11 -4.24
CA SER A 8 20.13 -6.43 -4.72
C SER A 8 20.47 -7.51 -3.68
N LYS A 9 19.64 -8.56 -3.64
CA LYS A 9 19.79 -9.68 -2.71
C LYS A 9 19.24 -10.96 -3.30
N GLN A 10 20.04 -12.04 -3.28
CA GLN A 10 19.59 -13.38 -3.64
C GLN A 10 19.26 -14.20 -2.41
N LEU A 11 18.10 -14.84 -2.37
CA LEU A 11 17.62 -15.71 -1.29
C LEU A 11 17.01 -16.99 -1.90
N GLY A 12 17.81 -18.02 -2.10
CA GLY A 12 17.38 -19.23 -2.82
C GLY A 12 16.90 -18.91 -4.22
N ASP A 13 15.64 -19.25 -4.53
CA ASP A 13 15.02 -18.98 -5.83
C ASP A 13 14.44 -17.56 -5.96
N PHE A 14 14.40 -16.79 -4.87
CA PHE A 14 13.89 -15.42 -4.85
C PHE A 14 15.04 -14.41 -4.93
N SER A 15 14.84 -13.33 -5.69
CA SER A 15 15.77 -12.19 -5.75
C SER A 15 15.08 -10.85 -5.57
N LEU A 16 15.75 -9.94 -4.86
CA LEU A 16 15.50 -8.50 -4.95
C LEU A 16 16.48 -7.92 -5.98
N GLU A 17 15.98 -7.10 -6.92
CA GLU A 17 16.77 -6.58 -8.03
C GLU A 17 16.68 -5.06 -8.11
N ASP A 18 17.83 -4.40 -7.98
CA ASP A 18 18.01 -2.95 -8.20
C ASP A 18 17.01 -2.04 -7.45
N ILE A 19 16.79 -2.33 -6.16
CA ILE A 19 15.89 -1.54 -5.34
C ILE A 19 16.53 -0.20 -4.99
N SER A 20 15.93 0.89 -5.47
CA SER A 20 16.41 2.25 -5.27
C SER A 20 15.27 3.20 -4.87
N PHE A 21 15.31 3.74 -3.66
CA PHE A 21 14.40 4.78 -3.18
C PHE A 21 15.02 5.56 -2.03
N SER A 22 14.42 6.72 -1.70
CA SER A 22 14.82 7.55 -0.57
C SER A 22 13.66 7.80 0.38
N VAL A 23 14.00 7.95 1.67
CA VAL A 23 13.06 8.30 2.74
C VAL A 23 13.57 9.56 3.44
N GLU A 24 12.74 10.60 3.53
CA GLU A 24 13.08 11.84 4.17
C GLU A 24 12.87 11.76 5.70
N LYS A 25 13.46 12.69 6.43
CA LYS A 25 13.26 12.77 7.89
C LYS A 25 11.81 13.18 8.20
N GLY A 26 11.17 12.38 9.04
CA GLY A 26 9.77 12.60 9.41
C GLY A 26 8.76 11.97 8.44
N ASP A 27 9.20 11.31 7.37
CA ASP A 27 8.29 10.58 6.48
C ASP A 27 7.62 9.41 7.20
N TYR A 28 6.37 9.19 6.87
CA TYR A 28 5.71 7.91 6.96
C TYR A 28 5.78 7.25 5.59
N PHE A 29 6.76 6.38 5.40
CA PHE A 29 7.03 5.71 4.14
C PHE A 29 6.47 4.28 4.16
N VAL A 30 5.67 3.92 3.18
CA VAL A 30 5.10 2.57 3.08
C VAL A 30 5.76 1.79 1.95
N VAL A 31 6.16 0.56 2.22
CA VAL A 31 6.56 -0.42 1.21
C VAL A 31 5.40 -1.38 1.02
N LEU A 32 4.72 -1.25 -0.11
CA LEU A 32 3.49 -1.97 -0.46
C LEU A 32 3.78 -3.06 -1.49
N GLY A 33 3.08 -4.18 -1.40
CA GLY A 33 3.18 -5.28 -2.38
C GLY A 33 2.52 -6.55 -1.89
N GLU A 34 2.37 -7.55 -2.77
CA GLU A 34 1.82 -8.86 -2.43
C GLU A 34 2.69 -9.62 -1.42
N SER A 35 2.09 -10.64 -0.80
CA SER A 35 2.87 -11.58 0.02
C SER A 35 3.94 -12.26 -0.83
N GLY A 36 5.17 -12.34 -0.30
CA GLY A 36 6.30 -12.91 -1.04
C GLY A 36 6.99 -11.94 -2.02
N ALA A 37 6.55 -10.67 -2.14
CA ALA A 37 7.19 -9.69 -3.02
C ALA A 37 8.61 -9.24 -2.57
N GLY A 38 9.02 -9.60 -1.34
CA GLY A 38 10.34 -9.24 -0.79
C GLY A 38 10.34 -8.07 0.19
N LYS A 39 9.17 -7.62 0.64
CA LYS A 39 9.02 -6.45 1.52
C LYS A 39 9.77 -6.59 2.87
N SER A 40 9.57 -7.71 3.58
CA SER A 40 10.25 -7.98 4.86
C SER A 40 11.76 -8.08 4.67
N VAL A 41 12.22 -8.66 3.53
CA VAL A 41 13.65 -8.71 3.20
C VAL A 41 14.24 -7.31 3.08
N ILE A 42 13.52 -6.36 2.47
CA ILE A 42 13.96 -4.95 2.42
C ILE A 42 14.14 -4.38 3.84
N LEU A 43 13.21 -4.64 4.76
CA LEU A 43 13.36 -4.20 6.15
C LEU A 43 14.57 -4.85 6.83
N GLU A 44 14.79 -6.14 6.64
CA GLU A 44 15.92 -6.89 7.20
C GLU A 44 17.27 -6.36 6.68
N LEU A 45 17.36 -6.04 5.38
CA LEU A 45 18.53 -5.40 4.78
C LEU A 45 18.78 -4.01 5.39
N ILE A 46 17.72 -3.18 5.54
CA ILE A 46 17.82 -1.85 6.16
C ILE A 46 18.22 -1.97 7.63
N ALA A 47 17.65 -2.91 8.38
CA ALA A 47 18.00 -3.17 9.76
C ALA A 47 19.43 -3.71 9.94
N GLY A 48 19.99 -4.36 8.90
CA GLY A 48 21.30 -5.03 8.94
C GLY A 48 21.25 -6.44 9.52
N MET A 49 20.08 -7.06 9.46
CA MET A 49 19.88 -8.47 9.83
C MET A 49 20.33 -9.40 8.70
N GLU A 50 20.13 -8.94 7.45
CA GLU A 50 20.62 -9.58 6.24
C GLU A 50 21.71 -8.74 5.56
N LYS A 51 22.62 -9.40 4.85
CA LYS A 51 23.68 -8.75 4.08
C LYS A 51 23.20 -8.39 2.69
N ILE A 52 23.53 -7.20 2.26
CA ILE A 52 23.34 -6.72 0.89
C ILE A 52 24.36 -7.41 -0.02
N ASP A 53 23.91 -7.95 -1.16
CA ASP A 53 24.80 -8.61 -2.14
C ASP A 53 25.37 -7.60 -3.14
N ALA A 54 24.57 -6.59 -3.53
CA ALA A 54 25.02 -5.46 -4.39
C ALA A 54 24.26 -4.19 -4.02
N GLY A 55 24.85 -3.02 -4.33
CA GLY A 55 24.28 -1.72 -4.02
C GLY A 55 24.77 -1.14 -2.70
N PHE A 56 24.21 0.01 -2.32
CA PHE A 56 24.63 0.78 -1.15
C PHE A 56 23.44 1.27 -0.35
N LEU A 57 23.62 1.33 0.98
CA LEU A 57 22.65 1.87 1.93
C LEU A 57 23.27 3.05 2.67
N PHE A 58 22.65 4.23 2.55
CA PHE A 58 23.09 5.44 3.22
C PHE A 58 22.08 5.89 4.27
N MET A 59 22.58 6.33 5.43
CA MET A 59 21.79 7.03 6.44
C MET A 59 22.45 8.35 6.80
N ASN A 60 21.72 9.46 6.62
CA ASN A 60 22.25 10.81 6.83
C ASN A 60 23.59 11.02 6.09
N VAL A 61 23.65 10.62 4.81
CA VAL A 61 24.83 10.70 3.92
C VAL A 61 25.96 9.70 4.28
N LYS A 62 25.90 9.06 5.44
CA LYS A 62 26.88 8.06 5.87
C LYS A 62 26.52 6.70 5.25
N ASP A 63 27.50 6.04 4.64
CA ASP A 63 27.36 4.66 4.20
C ASP A 63 27.25 3.73 5.40
N ILE A 64 26.15 2.98 5.48
CA ILE A 64 25.87 1.99 6.52
C ILE A 64 25.70 0.57 5.95
N THR A 65 26.07 0.36 4.69
CA THR A 65 25.89 -0.91 3.96
C THR A 65 26.39 -2.11 4.79
N HIS A 66 27.59 -1.97 5.37
CA HIS A 66 28.23 -3.03 6.15
C HIS A 66 28.25 -2.75 7.67
N GLN A 67 27.55 -1.69 8.12
CA GLN A 67 27.52 -1.33 9.54
C GLN A 67 26.69 -2.37 10.32
N PRO A 68 27.19 -2.83 11.51
CA PRO A 68 26.45 -3.75 12.37
C PRO A 68 25.10 -3.17 12.81
N ILE A 69 24.10 -4.04 12.99
CA ILE A 69 22.73 -3.66 13.38
C ILE A 69 22.69 -2.76 14.62
N GLN A 70 23.54 -3.01 15.64
CA GLN A 70 23.56 -2.27 16.91
C GLN A 70 23.97 -0.80 16.73
N GLU A 71 24.67 -0.47 15.66
CA GLU A 71 25.22 0.86 15.38
C GLU A 71 24.34 1.68 14.42
N ARG A 72 23.38 1.06 13.74
CA ARG A 72 22.54 1.74 12.73
C ARG A 72 21.55 2.75 13.32
N GLY A 73 21.25 2.65 14.64
CA GLY A 73 20.27 3.54 15.29
C GLY A 73 18.83 3.30 14.81
N ILE A 74 18.54 2.11 14.33
CA ILE A 74 17.25 1.65 13.80
C ILE A 74 16.59 0.75 14.83
N SER A 75 15.27 0.81 14.95
CA SER A 75 14.47 -0.16 15.67
C SER A 75 13.47 -0.81 14.75
N MET A 76 13.16 -2.08 14.98
CA MET A 76 12.21 -2.86 14.19
C MET A 76 11.14 -3.50 15.08
N VAL A 77 9.90 -3.47 14.63
CA VAL A 77 8.77 -4.23 15.18
C VAL A 77 8.40 -5.28 14.14
N PHE A 78 8.46 -6.53 14.54
CA PHE A 78 8.15 -7.70 13.71
C PHE A 78 6.65 -8.01 13.73
N GLN A 79 6.18 -8.73 12.74
CA GLN A 79 4.78 -9.15 12.58
C GLN A 79 4.28 -9.97 13.80
N ASP A 80 5.12 -10.80 14.40
CA ASP A 80 4.82 -11.63 15.58
C ASP A 80 5.12 -10.94 16.93
N PHE A 81 5.35 -9.60 16.89
CA PHE A 81 5.70 -8.74 18.03
C PHE A 81 7.03 -9.08 18.73
N THR A 82 7.53 -10.31 18.63
CA THR A 82 8.77 -10.82 19.27
C THR A 82 8.98 -10.39 20.73
N ILE A 83 7.91 -10.35 21.53
CA ILE A 83 7.95 -9.92 22.93
C ILE A 83 8.53 -11.03 23.81
N PHE A 84 9.33 -10.67 24.81
CA PHE A 84 9.91 -11.62 25.78
C PHE A 84 8.83 -12.13 26.75
N PRO A 85 8.38 -13.39 26.65
CA PRO A 85 7.21 -13.88 27.40
C PRO A 85 7.48 -14.06 28.90
N HIS A 86 8.74 -14.16 29.29
CA HIS A 86 9.17 -14.34 30.69
C HIS A 86 9.32 -13.02 31.46
N LEU A 87 9.42 -11.88 30.74
CA LEU A 87 9.54 -10.54 31.30
C LEU A 87 8.17 -9.87 31.47
N THR A 88 8.08 -8.92 32.43
CA THR A 88 6.92 -8.03 32.52
C THR A 88 6.87 -7.06 31.33
N VAL A 89 5.75 -6.35 31.15
CA VAL A 89 5.65 -5.25 30.17
C VAL A 89 6.70 -4.18 30.44
N ALA A 90 6.86 -3.76 31.68
CA ALA A 90 7.90 -2.80 32.08
C ALA A 90 9.30 -3.26 31.72
N ASP A 91 9.62 -4.54 32.00
CA ASP A 91 10.94 -5.11 31.68
C ASP A 91 11.16 -5.28 30.18
N ASN A 92 10.13 -5.58 29.41
CA ASN A 92 10.20 -5.60 27.95
C ASN A 92 10.60 -4.22 27.40
N ILE A 93 9.92 -3.16 27.85
CA ILE A 93 10.23 -1.78 27.44
C ILE A 93 11.64 -1.36 27.89
N ALA A 94 12.02 -1.72 29.13
CA ALA A 94 13.31 -1.39 29.72
C ALA A 94 14.49 -2.17 29.11
N TYR A 95 14.25 -3.24 28.36
CA TYR A 95 15.28 -4.21 27.98
C TYR A 95 16.49 -3.56 27.28
N SER A 96 16.24 -2.80 26.24
CA SER A 96 17.29 -2.13 25.47
C SER A 96 17.98 -1.01 26.24
N LEU A 97 17.27 -0.32 27.15
CA LEU A 97 17.85 0.71 28.02
C LEU A 97 18.83 0.12 29.04
N LYS A 98 18.48 -1.05 29.62
CA LYS A 98 19.38 -1.80 30.53
C LYS A 98 20.66 -2.19 29.80
N ALA A 99 20.57 -2.64 28.56
CA ALA A 99 21.74 -3.02 27.75
C ALA A 99 22.66 -1.82 27.42
N LYS A 100 22.11 -0.60 27.31
CA LYS A 100 22.85 0.63 27.05
C LYS A 100 23.31 1.38 28.32
N SER A 101 23.22 0.74 29.50
CA SER A 101 23.73 1.26 30.78
C SER A 101 23.08 2.59 31.24
N TYR A 102 21.79 2.82 30.91
CA TYR A 102 21.04 3.92 31.53
C TYR A 102 20.86 3.73 33.03
N SER A 103 20.77 4.83 33.77
CA SER A 103 20.51 4.78 35.21
C SER A 103 19.09 4.25 35.50
N LYS A 104 18.89 3.68 36.71
CA LYS A 104 17.56 3.18 37.11
C LYS A 104 16.46 4.24 37.05
N VAL A 105 16.80 5.50 37.33
CA VAL A 105 15.86 6.62 37.32
C VAL A 105 15.46 6.97 35.88
N GLU A 106 16.44 7.05 34.96
CA GLU A 106 16.18 7.32 33.53
C GLU A 106 15.34 6.19 32.93
N ILE A 107 15.65 4.93 33.22
CA ILE A 107 14.88 3.78 32.75
C ILE A 107 13.43 3.87 33.24
N LYS A 108 13.22 4.13 34.54
CA LYS A 108 11.88 4.24 35.11
C LYS A 108 11.07 5.33 34.43
N ASN A 109 11.63 6.55 34.38
CA ASN A 109 10.94 7.69 33.72
C ASN A 109 10.62 7.42 32.26
N ARG A 110 11.56 6.82 31.51
CA ARG A 110 11.35 6.50 30.10
C ARG A 110 10.26 5.44 29.89
N VAL A 111 10.23 4.39 30.73
CA VAL A 111 9.21 3.34 30.69
C VAL A 111 7.84 3.92 31.01
N GLU A 112 7.70 4.76 32.04
CA GLU A 112 6.44 5.41 32.41
C GLU A 112 5.94 6.33 31.29
N THR A 113 6.80 7.19 30.73
CA THR A 113 6.45 8.06 29.60
C THR A 113 5.95 7.26 28.39
N LEU A 114 6.66 6.20 27.99
CA LEU A 114 6.26 5.37 26.86
C LEU A 114 4.98 4.58 27.13
N ALA A 115 4.79 4.12 28.36
CA ALA A 115 3.57 3.43 28.75
C ALA A 115 2.34 4.34 28.68
N GLU A 116 2.47 5.61 29.08
CA GLU A 116 1.43 6.61 28.91
C GLU A 116 1.16 6.92 27.42
N GLU A 117 2.22 7.13 26.62
CA GLU A 117 2.10 7.40 25.20
C GLU A 117 1.41 6.27 24.42
N MET A 118 1.67 5.01 24.82
CA MET A 118 1.08 3.81 24.23
C MET A 118 -0.22 3.37 24.91
N GLU A 119 -0.69 4.10 25.95
CA GLU A 119 -1.92 3.79 26.72
C GLU A 119 -1.90 2.40 27.34
N ILE A 120 -0.74 1.97 27.90
CA ILE A 120 -0.52 0.67 28.53
C ILE A 120 0.00 0.78 29.97
N SER A 121 -0.13 1.93 30.64
CA SER A 121 0.37 2.16 32.01
C SER A 121 -0.18 1.15 33.02
N ASN A 122 -1.45 0.74 32.86
CA ASN A 122 -2.10 -0.27 33.70
C ASN A 122 -1.57 -1.71 33.46
N LEU A 123 -0.76 -1.93 32.44
CA LEU A 123 -0.24 -3.24 32.06
C LEU A 123 1.21 -3.46 32.51
N LEU A 124 1.91 -2.44 32.99
CA LEU A 124 3.36 -2.46 33.27
C LEU A 124 3.82 -3.65 34.13
N HIS A 125 3.01 -4.07 35.10
CA HIS A 125 3.32 -5.17 36.00
C HIS A 125 2.89 -6.55 35.47
N ARG A 126 2.15 -6.60 34.36
CA ARG A 126 1.70 -7.86 33.77
C ARG A 126 2.79 -8.49 32.92
N LYS A 127 2.69 -9.80 32.74
CA LYS A 127 3.44 -10.53 31.71
C LYS A 127 2.64 -10.55 30.41
N PRO A 128 3.29 -10.74 29.24
CA PRO A 128 2.63 -10.75 27.94
C PRO A 128 1.53 -11.79 27.80
N LYS A 129 1.62 -12.91 28.55
CA LYS A 129 0.60 -13.95 28.51
C LYS A 129 -0.76 -13.40 28.97
N GLY A 130 -1.74 -13.43 28.05
CA GLY A 130 -3.11 -12.96 28.31
C GLY A 130 -3.36 -11.51 27.92
N LEU A 131 -2.40 -10.83 27.28
CA LEU A 131 -2.63 -9.57 26.62
C LEU A 131 -3.26 -9.80 25.23
N SER A 132 -4.13 -8.88 24.81
CA SER A 132 -4.69 -8.87 23.45
C SER A 132 -3.61 -8.53 22.40
N GLY A 133 -3.86 -8.85 21.14
CA GLY A 133 -2.93 -8.53 20.04
C GLY A 133 -2.60 -7.02 19.97
N GLY A 134 -3.60 -6.15 20.15
CA GLY A 134 -3.37 -4.70 20.17
C GLY A 134 -2.55 -4.22 21.38
N GLU A 135 -2.72 -4.83 22.56
CA GLU A 135 -1.86 -4.55 23.73
C GLU A 135 -0.43 -5.01 23.50
N LEU A 136 -0.23 -6.20 22.93
CA LEU A 136 1.09 -6.72 22.56
C LEU A 136 1.80 -5.81 21.55
N GLN A 137 1.07 -5.33 20.55
CA GLN A 137 1.61 -4.38 19.56
C GLN A 137 2.05 -3.07 20.22
N ARG A 138 1.25 -2.50 21.12
CA ARG A 138 1.59 -1.29 21.87
C ARG A 138 2.84 -1.48 22.73
N VAL A 139 3.00 -2.67 23.36
CA VAL A 139 4.22 -3.03 24.11
C VAL A 139 5.42 -3.14 23.17
N ALA A 140 5.27 -3.75 21.99
CA ALA A 140 6.35 -3.86 21.00
C ALA A 140 6.80 -2.48 20.49
N LEU A 141 5.85 -1.59 20.20
CA LEU A 141 6.12 -0.21 19.83
C LEU A 141 6.84 0.57 20.96
N ALA A 142 6.37 0.46 22.21
CA ALA A 142 7.02 1.09 23.34
C ALA A 142 8.47 0.61 23.50
N ARG A 143 8.71 -0.69 23.37
CA ARG A 143 10.05 -1.28 23.42
C ARG A 143 10.95 -0.78 22.30
N ALA A 144 10.44 -0.71 21.06
CA ALA A 144 11.18 -0.23 19.90
C ALA A 144 11.57 1.25 20.06
N LEU A 145 10.67 2.07 20.64
CA LEU A 145 10.87 3.50 20.85
C LEU A 145 11.72 3.85 22.09
N ALA A 146 12.01 2.87 22.95
CA ALA A 146 12.72 3.11 24.20
C ALA A 146 14.07 3.81 24.01
N ILE A 147 14.83 3.41 22.99
CA ILE A 147 16.17 3.94 22.70
C ILE A 147 16.20 5.16 21.79
N ASN A 148 15.06 5.82 21.53
CA ASN A 148 14.91 6.94 20.60
C ASN A 148 15.55 6.65 19.23
N PRO A 149 15.06 5.68 18.47
CA PRO A 149 15.65 5.34 17.18
C PRO A 149 15.50 6.50 16.18
N GLN A 150 16.46 6.61 15.26
CA GLN A 150 16.37 7.55 14.14
C GLN A 150 15.32 7.12 13.12
N LEU A 151 15.11 5.79 12.98
CA LEU A 151 14.20 5.16 12.05
C LEU A 151 13.48 3.99 12.74
N LEU A 152 12.16 3.95 12.60
CA LEU A 152 11.32 2.86 13.07
C LEU A 152 10.86 2.04 11.86
N LEU A 153 11.19 0.75 11.88
CA LEU A 153 10.74 -0.23 10.88
C LEU A 153 9.58 -1.02 11.44
N LEU A 154 8.51 -1.16 10.66
CA LEU A 154 7.29 -1.89 11.02
C LEU A 154 6.99 -2.95 9.96
N ASP A 155 7.01 -4.22 10.35
CA ASP A 155 6.68 -5.33 9.47
C ASP A 155 5.25 -5.80 9.74
N GLU A 156 4.32 -5.51 8.83
CA GLU A 156 2.88 -5.81 8.90
C GLU A 156 2.24 -5.55 10.29
N PRO A 157 2.40 -4.35 10.87
CA PRO A 157 2.08 -4.09 12.28
C PRO A 157 0.59 -4.19 12.62
N LEU A 158 -0.31 -4.25 11.65
CA LEU A 158 -1.75 -4.28 11.85
C LEU A 158 -2.39 -5.62 11.43
N SER A 159 -1.63 -6.52 10.79
CA SER A 159 -2.17 -7.77 10.20
C SER A 159 -2.74 -8.75 11.24
N ALA A 160 -2.16 -8.82 12.46
CA ALA A 160 -2.58 -9.74 13.51
C ALA A 160 -3.59 -9.14 14.51
N ILE A 161 -4.24 -8.01 14.14
CA ILE A 161 -5.07 -7.22 15.06
C ILE A 161 -6.51 -7.17 14.57
N ASP A 162 -7.47 -7.26 15.52
CA ASP A 162 -8.89 -7.08 15.25
C ASP A 162 -9.16 -5.73 14.55
N ILE A 163 -10.04 -5.74 13.54
CA ILE A 163 -10.38 -4.58 12.72
C ILE A 163 -10.76 -3.35 13.56
N ARG A 164 -11.47 -3.55 14.69
CA ARG A 164 -11.86 -2.45 15.59
C ARG A 164 -10.68 -1.76 16.26
N LEU A 165 -9.60 -2.50 16.49
CA LEU A 165 -8.38 -2.00 17.13
C LEU A 165 -7.40 -1.42 16.10
N GLN A 166 -7.50 -1.80 14.82
CA GLN A 166 -6.63 -1.28 13.77
C GLN A 166 -6.71 0.24 13.64
N ASP A 167 -7.92 0.84 13.68
CA ASP A 167 -8.09 2.29 13.59
C ASP A 167 -7.43 3.06 14.76
N GLN A 168 -7.46 2.49 15.96
CA GLN A 168 -6.78 3.07 17.11
C GLN A 168 -5.25 3.03 16.92
N LEU A 169 -4.73 1.93 16.40
CA LEU A 169 -3.30 1.80 16.12
C LEU A 169 -2.84 2.66 14.94
N ARG A 170 -3.64 2.76 13.87
CA ARG A 170 -3.39 3.74 12.79
C ARG A 170 -3.30 5.17 13.34
N SER A 171 -4.22 5.54 14.24
CA SER A 171 -4.20 6.85 14.89
C SER A 171 -2.94 7.05 15.75
N LEU A 172 -2.53 6.02 16.50
CA LEU A 172 -1.30 6.04 17.28
C LEU A 172 -0.06 6.21 16.39
N LEU A 173 0.05 5.44 15.32
CA LEU A 173 1.18 5.52 14.37
C LEU A 173 1.27 6.91 13.71
N ARG A 174 0.12 7.51 13.31
CA ARG A 174 0.07 8.90 12.82
C ARG A 174 0.55 9.89 13.89
N LYS A 175 0.15 9.71 15.16
CA LYS A 175 0.59 10.56 16.27
C LYS A 175 2.11 10.47 16.48
N LEU A 176 2.69 9.28 16.39
CA LEU A 176 4.13 9.07 16.49
C LEU A 176 4.88 9.75 15.34
N ASN A 177 4.41 9.60 14.12
CA ASN A 177 5.01 10.25 12.96
C ASN A 177 4.94 11.80 13.06
N ARG A 178 3.79 12.36 13.47
CA ARG A 178 3.63 13.81 13.71
C ARG A 178 4.58 14.35 14.79
N LYS A 179 5.07 13.52 15.70
CA LYS A 179 6.13 13.87 16.67
C LYS A 179 7.54 13.86 16.03
N GLY A 180 7.64 13.59 14.74
CA GLY A 180 8.88 13.62 13.96
C GLY A 180 9.60 12.28 13.87
N ILE A 181 8.96 11.17 14.26
CA ILE A 181 9.53 9.82 14.09
C ILE A 181 9.42 9.45 12.62
N THR A 182 10.55 9.11 11.99
CA THR A 182 10.58 8.56 10.64
C THR A 182 10.20 7.08 10.70
N ILE A 183 9.25 6.67 9.86
CA ILE A 183 8.70 5.32 9.87
C ILE A 183 8.81 4.72 8.47
N ILE A 184 9.29 3.48 8.37
CA ILE A 184 9.09 2.62 7.20
C ILE A 184 8.17 1.49 7.61
N HIS A 185 7.04 1.37 6.96
CA HIS A 185 5.98 0.40 7.24
C HIS A 185 5.79 -0.51 6.02
N VAL A 186 5.97 -1.79 6.21
CA VAL A 186 5.70 -2.81 5.21
C VAL A 186 4.28 -3.36 5.40
N THR A 187 3.49 -3.37 4.35
CA THR A 187 2.14 -3.94 4.35
C THR A 187 1.75 -4.47 2.98
N HIS A 188 0.73 -5.31 2.94
CA HIS A 188 0.01 -5.69 1.73
C HIS A 188 -1.38 -5.02 1.66
N ASP A 189 -1.74 -4.24 2.68
CA ASP A 189 -3.03 -3.55 2.77
C ASP A 189 -2.95 -2.14 2.14
N PHE A 190 -3.78 -1.95 1.13
CA PHE A 190 -3.90 -0.71 0.39
C PHE A 190 -4.48 0.43 1.23
N ASP A 191 -5.47 0.14 2.09
CA ASP A 191 -6.10 1.15 2.94
C ASP A 191 -5.13 1.68 4.00
N GLU A 192 -4.24 0.83 4.50
CA GLU A 192 -3.13 1.24 5.38
C GLU A 192 -2.19 2.20 4.65
N ALA A 193 -1.78 1.85 3.43
CA ALA A 193 -0.89 2.68 2.64
C ALA A 193 -1.49 4.07 2.38
N ILE A 194 -2.75 4.16 1.93
CA ILE A 194 -3.42 5.44 1.69
C ILE A 194 -3.58 6.26 2.97
N SER A 195 -3.99 5.60 4.07
CA SER A 195 -4.35 6.31 5.29
C SER A 195 -3.16 6.82 6.10
N LEU A 196 -1.97 6.24 5.91
CA LEU A 196 -0.80 6.50 6.73
C LEU A 196 0.36 7.15 5.97
N ALA A 197 0.55 6.81 4.69
CA ALA A 197 1.78 7.16 3.98
C ALA A 197 1.84 8.61 3.49
N ASN A 198 3.00 9.24 3.62
CA ASN A 198 3.37 10.40 2.83
C ASN A 198 3.85 9.97 1.44
N ARG A 199 4.64 8.87 1.40
CA ARG A 199 5.17 8.28 0.18
C ARG A 199 5.10 6.76 0.25
N ILE A 200 4.96 6.14 -0.92
CA ILE A 200 4.77 4.69 -1.06
C ILE A 200 5.75 4.18 -2.11
N ALA A 201 6.43 3.07 -1.80
CA ALA A 201 7.14 2.25 -2.77
C ALA A 201 6.34 0.97 -3.03
N VAL A 202 6.04 0.68 -4.27
CA VAL A 202 5.33 -0.56 -4.66
C VAL A 202 6.34 -1.58 -5.16
N ILE A 203 6.38 -2.73 -4.48
CA ILE A 203 7.27 -3.85 -4.81
C ILE A 203 6.45 -4.99 -5.41
N HIS A 204 6.92 -5.50 -6.53
CA HIS A 204 6.34 -6.68 -7.19
C HIS A 204 7.45 -7.58 -7.72
N GLN A 205 7.38 -8.88 -7.36
CA GLN A 205 8.37 -9.90 -7.79
C GLN A 205 9.82 -9.45 -7.60
N GLY A 206 10.15 -8.91 -6.44
CA GLY A 206 11.51 -8.48 -6.11
C GLY A 206 11.97 -7.16 -6.75
N LYS A 207 11.10 -6.44 -7.46
CA LYS A 207 11.44 -5.18 -8.15
C LYS A 207 10.61 -4.01 -7.62
N LEU A 208 11.21 -2.83 -7.60
CA LEU A 208 10.50 -1.57 -7.38
C LEU A 208 9.80 -1.17 -8.68
N ILE A 209 8.47 -1.15 -8.69
CA ILE A 209 7.69 -0.81 -9.89
C ILE A 209 7.16 0.61 -9.88
N SER A 210 7.00 1.22 -8.70
CA SER A 210 6.62 2.63 -8.58
C SER A 210 7.02 3.16 -7.21
N CYS A 211 7.32 4.47 -7.14
CA CYS A 211 7.57 5.17 -5.88
C CYS A 211 7.10 6.62 -6.00
N GLY A 212 6.19 7.05 -5.12
CA GLY A 212 5.60 8.39 -5.14
C GLY A 212 4.61 8.60 -4.00
N THR A 213 3.79 9.63 -4.11
CA THR A 213 2.65 9.86 -3.22
C THR A 213 1.52 8.85 -3.50
N ALA A 214 0.59 8.70 -2.55
CA ALA A 214 -0.60 7.87 -2.76
C ALA A 214 -1.40 8.32 -4.01
N ASP A 215 -1.49 9.62 -4.21
CA ASP A 215 -2.20 10.22 -5.35
C ASP A 215 -1.58 9.84 -6.69
N GLU A 216 -0.25 9.97 -6.80
CA GLU A 216 0.50 9.61 -8.02
C GLU A 216 0.42 8.12 -8.35
N ILE A 217 0.42 7.26 -7.34
CA ILE A 217 0.43 5.81 -7.54
C ILE A 217 -0.97 5.27 -7.83
N PHE A 218 -2.00 5.77 -7.14
CA PHE A 218 -3.32 5.13 -7.12
C PHE A 218 -4.35 5.81 -8.03
N HIS A 219 -4.31 7.15 -8.17
CA HIS A 219 -5.21 7.83 -9.11
C HIS A 219 -4.67 7.86 -10.54
N ALA A 220 -3.36 7.64 -10.72
CA ALA A 220 -2.73 7.56 -12.03
C ALA A 220 -1.79 6.35 -12.12
N PRO A 221 -2.31 5.11 -11.95
CA PRO A 221 -1.45 3.93 -12.00
C PRO A 221 -0.70 3.88 -13.32
N ASN A 222 0.62 3.80 -13.24
CA ASN A 222 1.52 3.73 -14.40
C ASN A 222 2.02 2.31 -14.69
N HIS A 223 1.50 1.32 -13.96
CA HIS A 223 1.90 -0.08 -14.10
C HIS A 223 0.68 -1.01 -13.99
N PRO A 224 0.58 -2.05 -14.86
CA PRO A 224 -0.51 -3.02 -14.86
C PRO A 224 -0.76 -3.68 -13.51
N PHE A 225 0.31 -4.02 -12.82
CA PHE A 225 0.23 -4.62 -11.48
C PHE A 225 -0.50 -3.69 -10.50
N ILE A 226 -0.17 -2.39 -10.48
CA ILE A 226 -0.77 -1.42 -9.56
C ILE A 226 -2.27 -1.33 -9.82
N ALA A 227 -2.67 -1.20 -11.09
CA ALA A 227 -4.09 -1.14 -11.46
C ALA A 227 -4.88 -2.35 -10.96
N ARG A 228 -4.34 -3.58 -11.14
CA ARG A 228 -4.96 -4.81 -10.61
C ARG A 228 -4.95 -4.85 -9.09
N PHE A 229 -3.85 -4.45 -8.48
CA PHE A 229 -3.66 -4.49 -7.03
C PHE A 229 -4.65 -3.59 -6.29
N ILE A 230 -4.98 -2.41 -6.84
CA ILE A 230 -6.02 -1.51 -6.31
C ILE A 230 -7.44 -1.93 -6.69
N GLY A 231 -7.60 -3.10 -7.32
CA GLY A 231 -8.90 -3.68 -7.62
C GLY A 231 -9.60 -3.08 -8.84
N ILE A 232 -8.87 -2.41 -9.74
CA ILE A 232 -9.43 -1.99 -11.03
C ILE A 232 -9.72 -3.23 -11.86
N LYS A 233 -11.00 -3.50 -12.07
CA LYS A 233 -11.50 -4.68 -12.78
C LYS A 233 -11.50 -4.50 -14.30
N ASN A 234 -11.75 -3.27 -14.76
CA ASN A 234 -11.72 -2.91 -16.19
C ASN A 234 -10.28 -2.58 -16.60
N PHE A 235 -9.53 -3.61 -16.90
CA PHE A 235 -8.14 -3.56 -17.27
C PHE A 235 -7.94 -4.44 -18.53
N PHE A 236 -7.73 -3.79 -19.69
CA PHE A 236 -7.75 -4.46 -20.98
C PHE A 236 -6.44 -4.25 -21.72
N PRO A 237 -5.84 -5.30 -22.31
CA PRO A 237 -4.78 -5.13 -23.30
C PRO A 237 -5.31 -4.28 -24.46
N ALA A 238 -4.56 -3.28 -24.88
CA ALA A 238 -5.02 -2.32 -25.86
C ALA A 238 -3.87 -1.77 -26.72
N VAL A 239 -4.24 -1.21 -27.87
CA VAL A 239 -3.33 -0.51 -28.77
C VAL A 239 -3.84 0.93 -28.92
N LEU A 240 -3.03 1.90 -28.52
CA LEU A 240 -3.29 3.31 -28.73
C LEU A 240 -2.97 3.69 -30.17
N GLN A 241 -3.93 4.30 -30.84
CA GLN A 241 -3.78 4.81 -32.19
C GLN A 241 -4.04 6.32 -32.23
N ALA A 242 -3.27 7.06 -33.00
CA ALA A 242 -3.52 8.48 -33.23
C ALA A 242 -4.87 8.69 -33.94
N SER A 243 -5.63 9.68 -33.47
CA SER A 243 -6.82 10.16 -34.23
C SER A 243 -6.40 11.08 -35.36
N THR A 244 -6.99 10.90 -36.54
CA THR A 244 -6.73 11.73 -37.68
C THR A 244 -7.65 12.97 -37.78
N GLU A 245 -8.71 13.02 -36.95
CA GLU A 245 -9.79 14.00 -37.13
C GLU A 245 -10.03 14.98 -35.98
N ASN A 246 -9.54 14.68 -34.79
CA ASN A 246 -9.65 15.52 -33.57
C ASN A 246 -8.47 15.30 -32.64
N ASP A 247 -8.23 16.21 -31.72
CA ASP A 247 -7.20 16.07 -30.65
C ASP A 247 -7.37 14.85 -29.72
N ASN A 248 -8.52 14.19 -29.79
CA ASN A 248 -8.80 12.99 -29.01
C ASN A 248 -8.10 11.78 -29.61
N ARG A 249 -7.37 11.02 -28.79
CA ARG A 249 -6.72 9.77 -29.17
C ARG A 249 -7.72 8.62 -29.12
N LYS A 250 -7.53 7.59 -29.95
CA LYS A 250 -8.34 6.37 -29.94
C LYS A 250 -7.55 5.20 -29.39
N VAL A 251 -8.18 4.43 -28.53
CA VAL A 251 -7.65 3.16 -28.02
C VAL A 251 -8.47 2.03 -28.63
N VAL A 252 -7.80 1.09 -29.27
CA VAL A 252 -8.43 -0.13 -29.81
C VAL A 252 -8.11 -1.28 -28.87
N LEU A 253 -9.13 -1.91 -28.29
CA LEU A 253 -9.01 -3.12 -27.51
C LEU A 253 -8.74 -4.33 -28.42
N LEU A 254 -8.17 -5.42 -27.87
CA LEU A 254 -7.91 -6.67 -28.64
C LEU A 254 -9.17 -7.31 -29.22
N SER A 255 -10.34 -7.09 -28.59
CA SER A 255 -11.66 -7.48 -29.11
C SER A 255 -12.15 -6.64 -30.32
N GLY A 256 -11.42 -5.58 -30.69
CA GLY A 256 -11.82 -4.65 -31.74
C GLY A 256 -12.71 -3.51 -31.26
N ILE A 257 -13.07 -3.42 -29.99
CA ILE A 257 -13.80 -2.28 -29.43
C ILE A 257 -12.89 -1.05 -29.46
N SER A 258 -13.40 0.05 -30.06
CA SER A 258 -12.72 1.33 -30.09
C SER A 258 -13.23 2.23 -28.97
N ILE A 259 -12.31 2.76 -28.16
CA ILE A 259 -12.58 3.66 -27.04
C ILE A 259 -11.86 4.99 -27.29
N GLU A 260 -12.54 6.10 -27.03
CA GLU A 260 -11.95 7.43 -27.07
C GLU A 260 -11.41 7.84 -25.71
N ILE A 261 -10.15 8.31 -25.68
CA ILE A 261 -9.51 8.84 -24.47
C ILE A 261 -8.78 10.14 -24.79
N GLU A 262 -8.59 10.96 -23.76
CA GLU A 262 -7.68 12.10 -23.79
C GLU A 262 -6.31 11.69 -23.22
N THR A 263 -5.26 11.80 -24.06
CA THR A 263 -3.89 11.45 -23.65
C THR A 263 -2.87 12.20 -24.50
N GLU A 264 -1.73 12.52 -23.89
CA GLU A 264 -0.57 13.10 -24.59
C GLU A 264 0.23 12.04 -25.36
N LEU A 265 0.01 10.75 -25.09
CA LEU A 265 0.69 9.67 -25.80
C LEU A 265 0.23 9.61 -27.25
N THR A 266 1.17 9.33 -28.16
CA THR A 266 0.88 9.32 -29.60
C THR A 266 0.36 7.99 -30.08
N GLU A 267 1.07 6.92 -29.80
CA GLU A 267 0.71 5.54 -30.21
C GLU A 267 1.51 4.53 -29.37
N GLY A 268 1.04 3.30 -29.32
CA GLY A 268 1.76 2.22 -28.64
C GLY A 268 0.86 1.07 -28.20
N LYS A 269 1.52 0.00 -27.73
CA LYS A 269 0.86 -1.12 -27.06
C LYS A 269 0.87 -0.87 -25.56
N GLY A 270 -0.18 -1.31 -24.87
CA GLY A 270 -0.29 -1.15 -23.43
C GLY A 270 -1.62 -1.69 -22.91
N PHE A 271 -2.14 -1.01 -21.90
CA PHE A 271 -3.38 -1.40 -21.23
C PHE A 271 -4.32 -0.20 -21.09
N MET A 272 -5.60 -0.44 -21.35
CA MET A 272 -6.68 0.50 -21.06
C MET A 272 -7.25 0.23 -19.68
N VAL A 273 -7.38 1.27 -18.88
CA VAL A 273 -7.91 1.24 -17.50
C VAL A 273 -9.12 2.12 -17.40
N ILE A 274 -10.22 1.60 -16.85
CA ILE A 274 -11.47 2.36 -16.65
C ILE A 274 -12.01 2.04 -15.25
N PRO A 275 -12.12 3.03 -14.33
CA PRO A 275 -12.75 2.83 -13.02
C PRO A 275 -14.22 2.39 -13.17
N SER A 276 -14.62 1.35 -12.44
CA SER A 276 -15.97 0.76 -12.56
C SER A 276 -17.10 1.68 -12.08
N ASP A 277 -16.81 2.59 -11.17
CA ASP A 277 -17.73 3.56 -10.58
C ASP A 277 -17.92 4.84 -11.43
N GLU A 278 -17.06 5.05 -12.43
CA GLU A 278 -17.14 6.14 -13.39
C GLU A 278 -17.96 5.78 -14.66
N ILE A 279 -18.38 4.51 -14.77
CA ILE A 279 -19.19 4.03 -15.88
C ILE A 279 -20.67 4.21 -15.55
N ILE A 280 -21.40 4.90 -16.42
CA ILE A 280 -22.84 5.15 -16.31
C ILE A 280 -23.61 4.05 -17.03
N VAL A 281 -24.70 3.56 -16.42
CA VAL A 281 -25.61 2.56 -17.02
C VAL A 281 -26.90 3.23 -17.45
N SER A 282 -27.38 2.90 -18.63
CA SER A 282 -28.71 3.28 -19.12
C SER A 282 -29.39 2.12 -19.85
N THR A 283 -30.73 2.15 -19.91
CA THR A 283 -31.55 1.14 -20.62
C THR A 283 -31.70 1.43 -22.11
N GLU A 284 -31.39 2.66 -22.51
CA GLU A 284 -31.46 3.14 -23.90
C GLU A 284 -30.20 3.95 -24.20
N LYS A 285 -29.85 4.02 -25.50
CA LYS A 285 -28.75 4.87 -25.97
C LYS A 285 -29.08 6.33 -25.70
N GLN A 286 -28.33 6.99 -24.85
CA GLN A 286 -28.53 8.40 -24.51
C GLN A 286 -27.55 9.30 -25.26
N THR A 287 -28.04 10.42 -25.74
CA THR A 287 -27.18 11.51 -26.23
C THR A 287 -26.70 12.31 -25.03
N SER A 288 -25.41 12.25 -24.76
CA SER A 288 -24.78 12.89 -23.58
C SER A 288 -23.38 13.39 -23.92
N SER A 289 -22.69 14.01 -22.96
CA SER A 289 -21.29 14.41 -23.09
C SER A 289 -20.29 13.23 -22.96
N ALA A 290 -20.79 11.99 -22.82
CA ALA A 290 -19.97 10.79 -22.81
C ALA A 290 -19.59 10.43 -24.26
N SER A 291 -18.28 10.43 -24.55
CA SER A 291 -17.76 10.07 -25.89
C SER A 291 -17.86 8.56 -26.14
N ASN A 292 -17.78 7.77 -25.06
CA ASN A 292 -17.87 6.32 -25.13
C ASN A 292 -19.28 5.86 -24.76
N CYS A 293 -19.90 5.06 -25.63
CA CYS A 293 -21.22 4.49 -25.39
C CYS A 293 -21.32 3.16 -26.11
N ILE A 294 -21.42 2.06 -25.35
CA ILE A 294 -21.35 0.69 -25.86
C ILE A 294 -22.55 -0.10 -25.36
N GLU A 295 -23.17 -0.87 -26.23
CA GLU A 295 -24.24 -1.80 -25.88
C GLU A 295 -23.65 -3.10 -25.35
N GLY A 296 -24.27 -3.66 -24.31
CA GLY A 296 -23.85 -4.93 -23.74
C GLY A 296 -24.98 -5.67 -23.00
N VAL A 297 -24.71 -6.92 -22.67
CA VAL A 297 -25.65 -7.78 -21.98
C VAL A 297 -25.14 -8.08 -20.55
N ILE A 298 -25.99 -7.89 -19.56
CA ILE A 298 -25.66 -8.21 -18.17
C ILE A 298 -25.45 -9.74 -18.02
N LYS A 299 -24.24 -10.16 -17.71
CA LYS A 299 -23.89 -11.56 -17.45
C LYS A 299 -24.08 -11.96 -16.01
N ASP A 300 -23.75 -11.03 -15.08
CA ASP A 300 -23.84 -11.29 -13.65
C ASP A 300 -24.05 -9.99 -12.85
N MET A 301 -24.55 -10.13 -11.63
CA MET A 301 -24.81 -9.02 -10.70
C MET A 301 -24.32 -9.42 -9.30
N ILE A 302 -23.18 -8.87 -8.90
CA ILE A 302 -22.47 -9.26 -7.67
C ILE A 302 -22.72 -8.20 -6.60
N PRO A 303 -23.40 -8.52 -5.47
CA PRO A 303 -23.58 -7.60 -4.36
C PRO A 303 -22.22 -7.19 -3.76
N THR A 304 -22.07 -5.92 -3.47
CA THR A 304 -20.87 -5.35 -2.83
C THR A 304 -21.29 -4.43 -1.68
N ILE A 305 -20.33 -4.03 -0.84
CA ILE A 305 -20.59 -3.09 0.27
C ILE A 305 -21.11 -1.72 -0.25
N ARG A 306 -20.69 -1.31 -1.46
CA ARG A 306 -21.04 0.00 -2.05
C ARG A 306 -22.25 -0.05 -2.98
N GLY A 307 -22.83 -1.23 -3.23
CA GLY A 307 -23.95 -1.42 -4.15
C GLY A 307 -23.86 -2.76 -4.88
N VAL A 308 -23.98 -2.74 -6.20
CA VAL A 308 -23.90 -3.93 -7.05
C VAL A 308 -22.85 -3.73 -8.13
N ASP A 309 -21.95 -4.68 -8.28
CA ASP A 309 -21.04 -4.77 -9.41
C ASP A 309 -21.71 -5.57 -10.51
N ILE A 310 -21.97 -4.91 -11.63
CA ILE A 310 -22.63 -5.51 -12.80
C ILE A 310 -21.55 -5.92 -13.79
N VAL A 311 -21.56 -7.18 -14.16
CA VAL A 311 -20.68 -7.76 -15.18
C VAL A 311 -21.39 -7.66 -16.54
N VAL A 312 -20.87 -6.87 -17.45
CA VAL A 312 -21.49 -6.59 -18.74
C VAL A 312 -20.61 -7.11 -19.87
N ASP A 313 -21.16 -7.94 -20.73
CA ASP A 313 -20.50 -8.43 -21.93
C ASP A 313 -20.83 -7.50 -23.11
N CYS A 314 -19.82 -6.77 -23.56
CA CYS A 314 -19.88 -5.90 -24.73
C CYS A 314 -18.97 -6.43 -25.87
N GLY A 315 -18.61 -7.71 -25.87
CA GLY A 315 -17.52 -8.28 -26.65
C GLY A 315 -16.21 -8.35 -25.86
N GLU A 316 -16.10 -7.55 -24.82
CA GLU A 316 -15.19 -7.62 -23.68
C GLU A 316 -16.01 -7.51 -22.41
N ILE A 317 -15.49 -8.04 -21.29
CA ILE A 317 -16.19 -8.04 -20.01
C ILE A 317 -15.90 -6.75 -19.25
N PHE A 318 -16.92 -5.91 -19.12
CA PHE A 318 -16.86 -4.70 -18.30
C PHE A 318 -17.49 -4.92 -16.92
N HIS A 319 -16.87 -4.37 -15.91
CA HIS A 319 -17.40 -4.28 -14.56
C HIS A 319 -17.91 -2.86 -14.31
N VAL A 320 -19.15 -2.73 -13.85
CA VAL A 320 -19.79 -1.44 -13.60
C VAL A 320 -20.38 -1.43 -12.20
N THR A 321 -19.92 -0.51 -11.35
CA THR A 321 -20.43 -0.39 -9.98
C THR A 321 -21.61 0.57 -9.95
N VAL A 322 -22.79 0.09 -9.54
CA VAL A 322 -24.01 0.88 -9.41
C VAL A 322 -24.61 0.78 -8.01
N THR A 323 -25.40 1.76 -7.60
CA THR A 323 -26.13 1.71 -6.33
C THR A 323 -27.34 0.76 -6.41
N ASN A 324 -27.79 0.21 -5.27
CA ASN A 324 -29.01 -0.60 -5.22
C ASN A 324 -30.24 0.16 -5.77
N LYS A 325 -30.32 1.47 -5.51
CA LYS A 325 -31.38 2.34 -6.07
C LYS A 325 -31.35 2.39 -7.58
N SER A 326 -30.14 2.39 -8.19
CA SER A 326 -30.00 2.37 -9.65
C SER A 326 -30.46 1.03 -10.23
N VAL A 327 -30.15 -0.08 -9.57
CA VAL A 327 -30.63 -1.42 -9.96
C VAL A 327 -32.15 -1.46 -10.00
N GLU A 328 -32.81 -0.99 -8.94
CA GLU A 328 -34.28 -0.94 -8.85
C GLU A 328 -34.87 -0.01 -9.89
N LYS A 329 -34.39 1.24 -9.98
CA LYS A 329 -34.88 2.27 -10.91
C LYS A 329 -34.80 1.84 -12.37
N LEU A 330 -33.69 1.22 -12.77
CA LEU A 330 -33.44 0.78 -14.14
C LEU A 330 -33.95 -0.65 -14.37
N ARG A 331 -34.47 -1.33 -13.35
CA ARG A 331 -34.92 -2.72 -13.36
C ARG A 331 -33.87 -3.62 -14.01
N LEU A 332 -32.63 -3.54 -13.48
CA LEU A 332 -31.51 -4.32 -14.01
C LEU A 332 -31.64 -5.78 -13.55
N THR A 333 -31.47 -6.69 -14.50
CA THR A 333 -31.52 -8.15 -14.27
C THR A 333 -30.50 -8.83 -15.17
N GLN A 334 -30.03 -9.99 -14.76
CA GLN A 334 -29.20 -10.84 -15.61
C GLN A 334 -29.88 -11.13 -16.95
N GLY A 335 -29.13 -11.08 -18.03
CA GLY A 335 -29.61 -11.24 -19.41
C GLY A 335 -30.19 -9.99 -20.05
N LYS A 336 -30.35 -8.90 -19.30
CA LYS A 336 -30.86 -7.63 -19.86
C LYS A 336 -29.80 -6.93 -20.70
N THR A 337 -30.21 -6.42 -21.85
CA THR A 337 -29.39 -5.52 -22.68
C THR A 337 -29.43 -4.12 -22.09
N ILE A 338 -28.26 -3.49 -21.99
CA ILE A 338 -28.06 -2.15 -21.44
C ILE A 338 -27.01 -1.40 -22.26
N TRP A 339 -26.91 -0.10 -22.01
CA TRP A 339 -25.85 0.75 -22.53
C TRP A 339 -24.94 1.19 -21.39
N ILE A 340 -23.63 1.05 -21.58
CA ILE A 340 -22.62 1.59 -20.68
C ILE A 340 -21.94 2.79 -21.35
N SER A 341 -21.71 3.86 -20.58
CA SER A 341 -21.11 5.09 -21.13
C SER A 341 -20.20 5.79 -20.14
N TRP A 342 -19.15 6.44 -20.67
CA TRP A 342 -18.20 7.23 -19.88
C TRP A 342 -17.52 8.30 -20.73
N LYS A 343 -16.97 9.33 -20.07
CA LYS A 343 -16.24 10.42 -20.75
C LYS A 343 -14.83 9.97 -21.16
N ALA A 344 -14.28 10.56 -22.22
CA ALA A 344 -12.90 10.32 -22.66
C ALA A 344 -11.84 10.55 -21.57
N LEU A 345 -12.07 11.51 -20.67
CA LEU A 345 -11.20 11.83 -19.52
C LEU A 345 -11.08 10.73 -18.47
N VAL A 346 -12.05 9.83 -18.38
CA VAL A 346 -12.12 8.78 -17.35
C VAL A 346 -11.13 7.66 -17.65
N GLY A 347 -11.01 7.28 -18.89
CA GLY A 347 -10.16 6.20 -19.33
C GLY A 347 -8.69 6.62 -19.35
N LYS A 348 -7.80 5.74 -18.84
CA LYS A 348 -6.34 5.96 -18.88
C LYS A 348 -5.65 4.86 -19.67
N PHE A 349 -4.70 5.24 -20.50
CA PHE A 349 -3.84 4.30 -21.21
C PHE A 349 -2.48 4.22 -20.48
N ILE A 350 -2.07 2.99 -20.17
CA ILE A 350 -0.79 2.68 -19.59
C ILE A 350 0.06 2.02 -20.68
N ALA A 351 1.13 2.67 -21.11
CA ALA A 351 2.06 2.09 -22.07
C ALA A 351 2.88 0.95 -21.42
N ASN A 352 3.21 -0.07 -22.22
CA ASN A 352 4.08 -1.17 -21.78
C ASN A 352 5.52 -0.70 -21.56
#